data_e14b069874d300cc1b0f5801780ef7ff
#
_entry.id   e14b069874d300cc1b0f5801780ef7ff
#
_cell.length_a   1.000
_cell.length_b   1.000
_cell.length_c   1.000
_cell.angle_alpha   90.00
_cell.angle_beta   90.00
_cell.angle_gamma   90.00
#
_symmetry.space_group_name_H-M   'P 1'
#
loop_
_entity.id
_entity.type
_entity.pdbx_description
1 polymer ?
#
loop_
_entity_poly.entity_id
_entity_poly.type
_entity_poly.pdbx_seq_one_letter_code
_entity_poly.pdbx_strand_id
1 'polypeptide(L)'
;MIIKSYEINKINLVKIKLFLLYGKNEGLKNETTKFLLDYKSEVLTYDEKELLDNQNEFIENTCTKSLFEPTKKIIIKRASDKILKIVEEIHNKNLDDVKIIINADNLEKKSKLRSFFEKDKNLICIPFYPDNDQTLLKLTYNFFKEKKITISSININTIVNKCNGDRENLFNELNKIENYCKTGKKIDNESIARLTNIVENFSISELIDNCLAKNKKRVIHILNENNFSNEDC
;
A
#
# COMPACT_ATOMS: atom_id res chain seq x y z
N MET A 1 -15.71 -5.46 12.32
CA MET A 1 -15.24 -6.89 12.18
C MET A 1 -13.84 -6.90 11.59
N ILE A 2 -12.89 -7.65 12.19
CA ILE A 2 -11.52 -7.80 11.64
C ILE A 2 -11.52 -8.96 10.63
N ILE A 3 -10.95 -8.75 9.46
CA ILE A 3 -10.74 -9.77 8.43
C ILE A 3 -9.32 -9.70 7.89
N LYS A 4 -8.80 -10.81 7.40
CA LYS A 4 -7.50 -10.82 6.72
C LYS A 4 -7.68 -10.48 5.23
N SER A 5 -6.67 -9.88 4.62
CA SER A 5 -6.75 -9.42 3.21
C SER A 5 -7.18 -10.53 2.23
N TYR A 6 -6.74 -11.77 2.44
CA TYR A 6 -7.10 -12.92 1.59
C TYR A 6 -8.53 -13.47 1.84
N GLU A 7 -9.23 -13.00 2.86
CA GLU A 7 -10.61 -13.40 3.18
C GLU A 7 -11.66 -12.48 2.55
N ILE A 8 -11.23 -11.35 2.01
CA ILE A 8 -12.10 -10.34 1.40
C ILE A 8 -13.03 -10.93 0.34
N ASN A 9 -12.51 -11.83 -0.50
CA ASN A 9 -13.30 -12.47 -1.57
C ASN A 9 -14.43 -13.39 -1.06
N LYS A 10 -14.42 -13.74 0.23
CA LYS A 10 -15.40 -14.63 0.85
C LYS A 10 -16.58 -13.89 1.49
N ILE A 11 -16.50 -12.57 1.55
CA ILE A 11 -17.46 -11.74 2.28
C ILE A 11 -18.39 -11.05 1.30
N ASN A 12 -19.68 -10.98 1.65
CA ASN A 12 -20.64 -10.18 0.89
C ASN A 12 -20.39 -8.68 1.15
N LEU A 13 -19.65 -8.06 0.24
CA LEU A 13 -19.23 -6.66 0.33
C LEU A 13 -20.34 -5.66 -0.01
N VAL A 14 -21.49 -6.12 -0.53
CA VAL A 14 -22.57 -5.23 -1.01
C VAL A 14 -23.19 -4.40 0.12
N LYS A 15 -23.28 -4.99 1.31
CA LYS A 15 -23.89 -4.33 2.48
C LYS A 15 -22.91 -3.48 3.28
N ILE A 16 -21.61 -3.56 3.00
CA ILE A 16 -20.58 -2.90 3.79
C ILE A 16 -20.15 -1.63 3.08
N LYS A 17 -20.24 -0.51 3.79
CA LYS A 17 -20.01 0.82 3.25
C LYS A 17 -18.69 1.44 3.70
N LEU A 18 -18.19 1.06 4.87
CA LEU A 18 -17.00 1.64 5.49
C LEU A 18 -15.94 0.56 5.71
N PHE A 19 -14.74 0.82 5.21
CA PHE A 19 -13.58 -0.05 5.30
C PHE A 19 -12.39 0.71 5.90
N LEU A 20 -11.74 0.15 6.90
CA LEU A 20 -10.48 0.63 7.44
C LEU A 20 -9.35 -0.31 6.99
N LEU A 21 -8.44 0.19 6.19
CA LEU A 21 -7.23 -0.49 5.75
C LEU A 21 -6.05 0.13 6.48
N TYR A 22 -5.32 -0.63 7.29
CA TYR A 22 -4.20 -0.08 8.08
C TYR A 22 -2.99 -1.01 8.09
N GLY A 23 -1.82 -0.46 8.23
CA GLY A 23 -0.54 -1.18 8.27
C GLY A 23 0.47 -0.69 7.24
N LYS A 24 1.65 -1.31 7.25
CA LYS A 24 2.81 -0.84 6.48
C LYS A 24 2.86 -1.34 5.02
N ASN A 25 2.04 -2.32 4.63
CA ASN A 25 2.07 -2.89 3.28
C ASN A 25 1.23 -2.07 2.32
N GLU A 26 1.80 -0.97 1.80
CA GLU A 26 1.12 -0.06 0.88
C GLU A 26 0.70 -0.76 -0.42
N GLY A 27 1.56 -1.60 -0.98
CA GLY A 27 1.25 -2.33 -2.21
C GLY A 27 0.00 -3.20 -2.06
N LEU A 28 -0.12 -3.95 -0.97
CA LEU A 28 -1.29 -4.79 -0.73
C LEU A 28 -2.54 -3.96 -0.35
N LYS A 29 -2.38 -2.81 0.34
CA LYS A 29 -3.48 -1.86 0.56
C LYS A 29 -4.01 -1.30 -0.75
N ASN A 30 -3.12 -0.90 -1.66
CA ASN A 30 -3.48 -0.37 -2.98
C ASN A 30 -4.18 -1.42 -3.85
N GLU A 31 -3.69 -2.66 -3.89
CA GLU A 31 -4.36 -3.77 -4.57
C GLU A 31 -5.77 -4.00 -4.01
N THR A 32 -5.90 -4.03 -2.69
CA THR A 32 -7.18 -4.23 -2.00
C THR A 32 -8.14 -3.08 -2.26
N THR A 33 -7.66 -1.84 -2.23
CA THR A 33 -8.46 -0.65 -2.55
C THR A 33 -9.00 -0.71 -3.98
N LYS A 34 -8.16 -1.10 -4.94
CA LYS A 34 -8.58 -1.32 -6.33
C LYS A 34 -9.66 -2.38 -6.46
N PHE A 35 -9.51 -3.48 -5.76
CA PHE A 35 -10.49 -4.56 -5.75
C PHE A 35 -11.83 -4.10 -5.14
N LEU A 36 -11.80 -3.34 -4.03
CA LEU A 36 -13.00 -2.89 -3.34
C LEU A 36 -13.80 -1.84 -4.13
N LEU A 37 -13.14 -0.99 -4.92
CA LEU A 37 -13.79 0.18 -5.53
C LEU A 37 -14.25 -0.03 -6.96
N ASP A 38 -13.79 -1.04 -7.67
CA ASP A 38 -14.07 -1.18 -9.11
C ASP A 38 -13.92 0.17 -9.86
N TYR A 39 -12.71 0.49 -10.33
CA TYR A 39 -12.31 1.81 -10.86
C TYR A 39 -13.01 2.25 -12.17
N LYS A 40 -14.13 1.68 -12.52
CA LYS A 40 -14.90 2.09 -13.72
C LYS A 40 -15.67 3.40 -13.51
N SER A 41 -15.78 3.87 -12.28
CA SER A 41 -16.47 5.09 -11.91
C SER A 41 -15.53 6.06 -11.18
N GLU A 42 -15.96 7.32 -11.08
CA GLU A 42 -15.19 8.36 -10.38
C GLU A 42 -14.97 8.01 -8.91
N VAL A 43 -13.74 8.25 -8.43
CA VAL A 43 -13.34 8.03 -7.03
C VAL A 43 -12.84 9.34 -6.46
N LEU A 44 -13.54 9.86 -5.46
CA LEU A 44 -13.13 11.04 -4.72
C LEU A 44 -12.04 10.67 -3.71
N THR A 45 -10.94 11.40 -3.71
CA THR A 45 -9.82 11.15 -2.79
C THR A 45 -9.58 12.38 -1.92
N TYR A 46 -9.57 12.18 -0.61
CA TYR A 46 -9.30 13.22 0.39
C TYR A 46 -8.08 12.83 1.22
N ASP A 47 -7.32 13.82 1.60
CA ASP A 47 -6.30 13.69 2.63
C ASP A 47 -6.90 13.98 4.01
N GLU A 48 -6.38 13.36 5.09
CA GLU A 48 -6.87 13.64 6.45
C GLU A 48 -6.86 15.13 6.77
N LYS A 49 -5.80 15.85 6.40
CA LYS A 49 -5.68 17.28 6.70
C LYS A 49 -6.77 18.09 6.00
N GLU A 50 -6.95 17.87 4.70
CA GLU A 50 -7.99 18.52 3.89
C GLU A 50 -9.38 18.26 4.47
N LEU A 51 -9.64 17.03 4.87
CA LEU A 51 -10.89 16.60 5.47
C LEU A 51 -11.13 17.29 6.82
N LEU A 52 -10.10 17.42 7.66
CA LEU A 52 -10.20 18.10 8.96
C LEU A 52 -10.39 19.60 8.84
N ASP A 53 -9.79 20.23 7.84
CA ASP A 53 -9.92 21.66 7.57
C ASP A 53 -11.33 22.00 7.04
N ASN A 54 -12.01 21.09 6.33
CA ASN A 54 -13.30 21.29 5.67
C ASN A 54 -14.37 20.25 6.07
N GLN A 55 -14.49 19.94 7.37
CA GLN A 55 -15.34 18.84 7.86
C GLN A 55 -16.80 18.93 7.42
N ASN A 56 -17.40 20.10 7.56
CA ASN A 56 -18.82 20.29 7.22
C ASN A 56 -19.09 20.08 5.72
N GLU A 57 -18.24 20.65 4.88
CA GLU A 57 -18.32 20.48 3.44
C GLU A 57 -18.15 19.02 3.03
N PHE A 58 -17.19 18.31 3.63
CA PHE A 58 -16.98 16.89 3.39
C PHE A 58 -18.23 16.06 3.77
N ILE A 59 -18.82 16.31 4.93
CA ILE A 59 -20.03 15.61 5.39
C ILE A 59 -21.21 15.90 4.46
N GLU A 60 -21.44 17.17 4.10
CA GLU A 60 -22.50 17.56 3.18
C GLU A 60 -22.31 16.92 1.80
N ASN A 61 -21.11 16.99 1.25
CA ASN A 61 -20.77 16.36 -0.02
C ASN A 61 -20.95 14.85 0.02
N THR A 62 -20.61 14.21 1.14
CA THR A 62 -20.79 12.76 1.31
C THR A 62 -22.27 12.38 1.39
N CYS A 63 -23.10 13.17 2.05
CA CYS A 63 -24.51 12.93 2.24
C CYS A 63 -25.37 13.31 1.01
N THR A 64 -24.89 14.20 0.14
CA THR A 64 -25.60 14.58 -1.07
C THR A 64 -25.55 13.43 -2.09
N LYS A 65 -26.69 13.02 -2.62
CA LYS A 65 -26.77 11.96 -3.63
C LYS A 65 -26.09 12.40 -4.92
N SER A 66 -25.33 11.50 -5.53
CA SER A 66 -24.82 11.71 -6.88
C SER A 66 -25.97 11.61 -7.90
N LEU A 67 -25.99 12.54 -8.86
CA LEU A 67 -26.96 12.51 -9.96
C LEU A 67 -26.55 11.54 -11.09
N PHE A 68 -25.26 11.20 -11.15
CA PHE A 68 -24.68 10.46 -12.26
C PHE A 68 -24.21 9.05 -11.87
N GLU A 69 -23.90 8.82 -10.60
CA GLU A 69 -23.34 7.56 -10.10
C GLU A 69 -24.27 6.94 -9.03
N PRO A 70 -24.58 5.63 -9.13
CA PRO A 70 -25.43 4.94 -8.16
C PRO A 70 -24.76 4.82 -6.78
N THR A 71 -23.44 4.87 -6.72
CA THR A 71 -22.67 4.77 -5.47
C THR A 71 -21.47 5.70 -5.53
N LYS A 72 -21.41 6.63 -4.59
CA LYS A 72 -20.29 7.53 -4.41
C LYS A 72 -19.11 6.75 -3.76
N LYS A 73 -17.93 6.83 -4.35
CA LYS A 73 -16.73 6.13 -3.91
C LYS A 73 -15.73 7.14 -3.36
N ILE A 74 -15.31 6.95 -2.12
CA ILE A 74 -14.44 7.89 -1.41
C ILE A 74 -13.23 7.13 -0.84
N ILE A 75 -12.04 7.71 -1.00
CA ILE A 75 -10.82 7.26 -0.34
C ILE A 75 -10.34 8.39 0.59
N ILE A 76 -10.12 8.06 1.87
CA ILE A 76 -9.47 8.95 2.83
C ILE A 76 -8.06 8.42 3.07
N LYS A 77 -7.05 9.23 2.79
CA LYS A 77 -5.63 8.86 2.91
C LYS A 77 -5.02 9.41 4.20
N ARG A 78 -3.97 8.73 4.68
CA ARG A 78 -3.17 9.11 5.87
C ARG A 78 -4.01 9.29 7.13
N ALA A 79 -5.07 8.49 7.26
CA ALA A 79 -6.02 8.60 8.34
C ALA A 79 -5.42 8.23 9.70
N SER A 80 -5.81 8.97 10.72
CA SER A 80 -5.49 8.74 12.12
C SER A 80 -6.75 8.79 13.00
N ASP A 81 -6.57 8.71 14.31
CA ASP A 81 -7.68 8.82 15.27
C ASP A 81 -8.43 10.17 15.22
N LYS A 82 -7.86 11.18 14.55
CA LYS A 82 -8.45 12.52 14.45
C LYS A 82 -9.77 12.55 13.68
N ILE A 83 -9.90 11.67 12.68
CA ILE A 83 -11.13 11.61 11.86
C ILE A 83 -12.26 10.79 12.49
N LEU A 84 -12.04 10.19 13.66
CA LEU A 84 -13.03 9.29 14.28
C LEU A 84 -14.43 9.91 14.36
N LYS A 85 -14.55 11.15 14.83
CA LYS A 85 -15.86 11.83 14.98
C LYS A 85 -16.61 11.96 13.64
N ILE A 86 -15.89 12.27 12.57
CA ILE A 86 -16.45 12.39 11.23
C ILE A 86 -16.92 11.03 10.73
N VAL A 87 -16.13 9.99 10.96
CA VAL A 87 -16.47 8.61 10.59
C VAL A 87 -17.71 8.12 11.36
N GLU A 88 -17.79 8.40 12.67
CA GLU A 88 -18.96 8.08 13.50
C GLU A 88 -20.23 8.80 12.99
N GLU A 89 -20.11 10.09 12.64
CA GLU A 89 -21.23 10.84 12.09
C GLU A 89 -21.75 10.27 10.78
N ILE A 90 -20.85 9.95 9.85
CA ILE A 90 -21.20 9.34 8.56
C ILE A 90 -21.82 7.95 8.78
N HIS A 91 -21.24 7.15 9.68
CA HIS A 91 -21.78 5.83 10.00
C HIS A 91 -23.21 5.89 10.55
N ASN A 92 -23.49 6.84 11.45
CA ASN A 92 -24.81 7.03 12.04
C ASN A 92 -25.88 7.50 11.03
N LYS A 93 -25.46 8.12 9.91
CA LYS A 93 -26.38 8.53 8.84
C LYS A 93 -26.84 7.37 7.95
N ASN A 94 -26.26 6.17 8.10
CA ASN A 94 -26.63 4.94 7.39
C ASN A 94 -26.83 5.14 5.87
N LEU A 95 -25.87 5.80 5.21
CA LEU A 95 -25.94 6.10 3.79
C LEU A 95 -25.83 4.81 2.96
N ASP A 96 -26.78 4.57 2.06
CA ASP A 96 -26.81 3.37 1.22
C ASP A 96 -26.02 3.49 -0.09
N ASP A 97 -25.79 4.71 -0.52
CA ASP A 97 -25.20 5.08 -1.80
C ASP A 97 -23.75 5.57 -1.69
N VAL A 98 -23.07 5.25 -0.60
CA VAL A 98 -21.69 5.67 -0.35
C VAL A 98 -20.83 4.47 0.03
N LYS A 99 -19.63 4.38 -0.52
CA LYS A 99 -18.57 3.44 -0.11
C LYS A 99 -17.31 4.21 0.22
N ILE A 100 -16.83 4.09 1.45
CA ILE A 100 -15.65 4.82 1.95
C ILE A 100 -14.57 3.85 2.34
N ILE A 101 -13.37 4.07 1.81
CA ILE A 101 -12.16 3.36 2.19
C ILE A 101 -11.25 4.33 2.93
N ILE A 102 -10.92 3.99 4.16
CA ILE A 102 -10.04 4.75 5.02
C ILE A 102 -8.69 4.05 5.05
N ASN A 103 -7.68 4.67 4.45
CA ASN A 103 -6.30 4.19 4.45
C ASN A 103 -5.53 4.88 5.57
N ALA A 104 -5.06 4.07 6.52
CA ALA A 104 -4.24 4.50 7.64
C ALA A 104 -2.87 3.81 7.60
N ASP A 105 -1.89 4.45 8.22
CA ASP A 105 -0.61 3.82 8.50
C ASP A 105 -0.75 2.79 9.62
N ASN A 106 0.28 2.57 10.40
CA ASN A 106 0.23 1.61 11.48
C ASN A 106 -0.64 2.13 12.62
N LEU A 107 -1.80 1.51 12.86
CA LEU A 107 -2.67 1.80 14.00
C LEU A 107 -2.41 0.81 15.13
N GLU A 108 -1.97 1.34 16.28
CA GLU A 108 -1.76 0.52 17.48
C GLU A 108 -3.09 -0.02 18.05
N LYS A 109 -3.03 -1.02 18.93
CA LYS A 109 -4.23 -1.57 19.59
C LYS A 109 -5.03 -0.53 20.39
N LYS A 110 -4.36 0.53 20.89
CA LYS A 110 -4.99 1.63 21.62
C LYS A 110 -5.68 2.66 20.72
N SER A 111 -5.53 2.60 19.40
CA SER A 111 -6.18 3.49 18.45
C SER A 111 -7.70 3.42 18.60
N LYS A 112 -8.32 4.58 18.74
CA LYS A 112 -9.77 4.71 18.88
C LYS A 112 -10.48 4.41 17.56
N LEU A 113 -9.93 4.88 16.44
CA LEU A 113 -10.45 4.60 15.09
C LEU A 113 -10.46 3.10 14.83
N ARG A 114 -9.33 2.41 15.06
CA ARG A 114 -9.23 0.97 14.95
C ARG A 114 -10.25 0.26 15.85
N SER A 115 -10.33 0.63 17.12
CA SER A 115 -11.26 0.04 18.08
C SER A 115 -12.72 0.19 17.67
N PHE A 116 -13.09 1.33 17.08
CA PHE A 116 -14.43 1.56 16.53
C PHE A 116 -14.77 0.56 15.43
N PHE A 117 -13.89 0.39 14.43
CA PHE A 117 -14.09 -0.58 13.35
C PHE A 117 -14.08 -2.04 13.81
N GLU A 118 -13.30 -2.38 14.83
CA GLU A 118 -13.22 -3.75 15.35
C GLU A 118 -14.49 -4.17 16.07
N LYS A 119 -15.16 -3.24 16.78
CA LYS A 119 -16.35 -3.50 17.59
C LYS A 119 -17.63 -3.64 16.76
N ASP A 120 -17.76 -2.91 15.68
CA ASP A 120 -18.96 -2.93 14.85
C ASP A 120 -18.91 -4.04 13.81
N LYS A 121 -20.01 -4.81 13.69
CA LYS A 121 -20.14 -5.91 12.73
C LYS A 121 -20.40 -5.44 11.29
N ASN A 122 -20.90 -4.22 11.13
CA ASN A 122 -21.19 -3.61 9.83
C ASN A 122 -19.97 -2.90 9.21
N LEU A 123 -18.88 -2.80 9.98
CA LEU A 123 -17.63 -2.19 9.56
C LEU A 123 -16.57 -3.26 9.34
N ILE A 124 -15.74 -3.06 8.32
CA ILE A 124 -14.61 -3.95 8.04
C ILE A 124 -13.29 -3.25 8.39
N CYS A 125 -12.44 -3.97 9.11
CA CYS A 125 -11.11 -3.57 9.51
C CYS A 125 -10.11 -4.61 9.00
N ILE A 126 -9.13 -4.18 8.20
CA ILE A 126 -8.16 -5.07 7.55
C ILE A 126 -6.74 -4.63 7.88
N PRO A 127 -5.98 -5.46 8.60
CA PRO A 127 -4.56 -5.22 8.84
C PRO A 127 -3.71 -5.67 7.64
N PHE A 128 -2.71 -4.85 7.28
CA PHE A 128 -1.76 -5.12 6.21
C PHE A 128 -0.34 -5.15 6.78
N TYR A 129 0.16 -6.36 7.02
CA TYR A 129 1.52 -6.57 7.50
C TYR A 129 2.50 -6.65 6.32
N PRO A 130 3.79 -6.31 6.53
CA PRO A 130 4.82 -6.50 5.53
C PRO A 130 4.86 -7.95 5.03
N ASP A 131 5.13 -8.13 3.75
CA ASP A 131 5.33 -9.45 3.18
C ASP A 131 6.65 -10.05 3.66
N ASN A 132 6.68 -11.37 3.78
CA ASN A 132 7.93 -12.10 3.95
C ASN A 132 8.53 -12.45 2.58
N ASP A 133 9.83 -12.78 2.55
CA ASP A 133 10.55 -13.12 1.33
C ASP A 133 9.89 -14.26 0.55
N GLN A 134 9.37 -15.27 1.25
CA GLN A 134 8.68 -16.40 0.61
C GLN A 134 7.43 -15.97 -0.15
N THR A 135 6.68 -15.00 0.40
CA THR A 135 5.50 -14.43 -0.26
C THR A 135 5.92 -13.66 -1.50
N LEU A 136 6.95 -12.83 -1.40
CA LEU A 136 7.45 -12.04 -2.53
C LEU A 136 8.04 -12.93 -3.63
N LEU A 137 8.80 -13.97 -3.27
CA LEU A 137 9.29 -14.98 -4.21
C LEU A 137 8.15 -15.66 -4.98
N LYS A 138 7.09 -16.07 -4.26
CA LYS A 138 5.92 -16.69 -4.89
C LYS A 138 5.19 -15.73 -5.83
N LEU A 139 5.03 -14.47 -5.44
CA LEU A 139 4.42 -13.42 -6.29
C LEU A 139 5.25 -13.22 -7.56
N THR A 140 6.56 -13.09 -7.43
CA THR A 140 7.49 -12.90 -8.54
C THR A 140 7.44 -14.08 -9.51
N TYR A 141 7.48 -15.31 -9.00
CA TYR A 141 7.40 -16.50 -9.82
C TYR A 141 6.08 -16.57 -10.60
N ASN A 142 4.95 -16.32 -9.92
CA ASN A 142 3.63 -16.32 -10.55
C ASN A 142 3.52 -15.25 -11.63
N PHE A 143 4.02 -14.04 -11.38
CA PHE A 143 4.03 -12.95 -12.35
C PHE A 143 4.75 -13.35 -13.64
N PHE A 144 5.98 -13.85 -13.56
CA PHE A 144 6.74 -14.25 -14.74
C PHE A 144 6.12 -15.45 -15.45
N LYS A 145 5.54 -16.39 -14.73
CA LYS A 145 4.79 -17.53 -15.29
C LYS A 145 3.57 -17.07 -16.08
N GLU A 146 2.76 -16.16 -15.54
CA GLU A 146 1.57 -15.60 -16.21
C GLU A 146 1.96 -14.81 -17.47
N LYS A 147 3.05 -14.06 -17.40
CA LYS A 147 3.58 -13.29 -18.53
C LYS A 147 4.38 -14.13 -19.54
N LYS A 148 4.56 -15.42 -19.26
CA LYS A 148 5.37 -16.36 -20.10
C LYS A 148 6.82 -15.88 -20.30
N ILE A 149 7.39 -15.25 -19.28
CA ILE A 149 8.77 -14.76 -19.28
C ILE A 149 9.66 -15.80 -18.61
N THR A 150 10.68 -16.28 -19.33
CA THR A 150 11.67 -17.21 -18.79
C THR A 150 12.74 -16.43 -18.02
N ILE A 151 12.89 -16.74 -16.73
CA ILE A 151 13.87 -16.09 -15.86
C ILE A 151 14.48 -17.13 -14.90
N SER A 152 15.75 -16.97 -14.55
CA SER A 152 16.43 -17.87 -13.61
C SER A 152 15.99 -17.62 -12.16
N SER A 153 16.06 -18.66 -11.33
CA SER A 153 15.79 -18.53 -9.88
C SER A 153 16.77 -17.55 -9.20
N ILE A 154 18.00 -17.47 -9.68
CA ILE A 154 19.01 -16.52 -9.18
C ILE A 154 18.52 -15.09 -9.39
N ASN A 155 18.03 -14.78 -10.59
CA ASN A 155 17.50 -13.46 -10.92
C ASN A 155 16.24 -13.12 -10.10
N ILE A 156 15.35 -14.09 -9.89
CA ILE A 156 14.17 -13.90 -9.03
C ILE A 156 14.62 -13.53 -7.60
N ASN A 157 15.56 -14.26 -7.02
CA ASN A 157 16.08 -13.96 -5.69
C ASN A 157 16.74 -12.56 -5.65
N THR A 158 17.50 -12.19 -6.67
CA THR A 158 18.12 -10.86 -6.77
C THR A 158 17.09 -9.74 -6.75
N ILE A 159 16.00 -9.88 -7.53
CA ILE A 159 14.91 -8.91 -7.58
C ILE A 159 14.24 -8.78 -6.21
N VAL A 160 13.85 -9.90 -5.61
CA VAL A 160 13.16 -9.92 -4.30
C VAL A 160 14.02 -9.33 -3.20
N ASN A 161 15.30 -9.71 -3.11
CA ASN A 161 16.22 -9.19 -2.09
C ASN A 161 16.40 -7.66 -2.19
N LYS A 162 16.42 -7.12 -3.42
CA LYS A 162 16.54 -5.67 -3.62
C LYS A 162 15.27 -4.90 -3.22
N CYS A 163 14.12 -5.55 -3.17
CA CYS A 163 12.86 -4.89 -2.80
C CYS A 163 12.66 -4.77 -1.27
N ASN A 164 13.51 -5.39 -0.44
CA ASN A 164 13.50 -5.26 1.03
C ASN A 164 12.12 -5.44 1.67
N GLY A 165 11.32 -6.39 1.21
CA GLY A 165 9.97 -6.64 1.74
C GLY A 165 8.89 -5.69 1.21
N ASP A 166 9.22 -4.74 0.33
CA ASP A 166 8.28 -3.80 -0.25
C ASP A 166 7.62 -4.39 -1.51
N ARG A 167 6.33 -4.69 -1.40
CA ARG A 167 5.53 -5.26 -2.50
C ARG A 167 5.34 -4.26 -3.65
N GLU A 168 5.17 -2.97 -3.38
CA GLU A 168 4.98 -1.97 -4.41
C GLU A 168 6.24 -1.78 -5.24
N ASN A 169 7.39 -1.70 -4.59
CA ASN A 169 8.69 -1.70 -5.25
C ASN A 169 8.88 -2.97 -6.08
N LEU A 170 8.52 -4.14 -5.53
CA LEU A 170 8.59 -5.39 -6.29
C LEU A 170 7.80 -5.30 -7.60
N PHE A 171 6.53 -4.92 -7.55
CA PHE A 171 5.72 -4.84 -8.77
C PHE A 171 6.23 -3.79 -9.76
N ASN A 172 6.78 -2.68 -9.28
CA ASN A 172 7.42 -1.69 -10.14
C ASN A 172 8.62 -2.30 -10.90
N GLU A 173 9.46 -3.08 -10.20
CA GLU A 173 10.57 -3.78 -10.83
C GLU A 173 10.11 -4.84 -11.83
N LEU A 174 9.10 -5.65 -11.46
CA LEU A 174 8.54 -6.66 -12.34
C LEU A 174 7.96 -6.05 -13.63
N ASN A 175 7.26 -4.92 -13.52
CA ASN A 175 6.71 -4.21 -14.67
C ASN A 175 7.83 -3.63 -15.58
N LYS A 176 8.92 -3.12 -15.01
CA LYS A 176 10.09 -2.67 -15.80
C LYS A 176 10.67 -3.83 -16.61
N ILE A 177 10.83 -4.98 -15.97
CA ILE A 177 11.36 -6.19 -16.62
C ILE A 177 10.40 -6.68 -17.71
N GLU A 178 9.08 -6.72 -17.45
CA GLU A 178 8.08 -7.07 -18.46
C GLU A 178 8.19 -6.16 -19.68
N ASN A 179 8.26 -4.85 -19.47
CA ASN A 179 8.38 -3.87 -20.55
C ASN A 179 9.69 -4.05 -21.35
N TYR A 180 10.78 -4.35 -20.66
CA TYR A 180 12.05 -4.68 -21.33
C TYR A 180 11.92 -5.91 -22.22
N CYS A 181 11.25 -6.97 -21.75
CA CYS A 181 11.02 -8.18 -22.55
C CYS A 181 10.16 -7.93 -23.78
N LYS A 182 9.16 -7.03 -23.68
CA LYS A 182 8.32 -6.66 -24.84
C LYS A 182 9.10 -6.03 -25.99
N THR A 183 10.31 -5.51 -25.75
CA THR A 183 11.21 -5.02 -26.79
C THR A 183 11.94 -6.14 -27.56
N GLY A 184 11.67 -7.41 -27.25
CA GLY A 184 12.32 -8.59 -27.86
C GLY A 184 13.70 -8.93 -27.31
N LYS A 185 14.16 -8.23 -26.27
CA LYS A 185 15.46 -8.46 -25.63
C LYS A 185 15.38 -9.62 -24.64
N LYS A 186 16.45 -10.42 -24.61
CA LYS A 186 16.58 -11.52 -23.63
C LYS A 186 17.01 -10.98 -22.27
N ILE A 187 16.52 -11.64 -21.23
CA ILE A 187 16.90 -11.37 -19.85
C ILE A 187 18.13 -12.19 -19.50
N ASP A 188 19.21 -11.52 -19.17
CA ASP A 188 20.40 -12.09 -18.55
C ASP A 188 20.65 -11.42 -17.17
N ASN A 189 21.66 -11.90 -16.45
CA ASN A 189 21.99 -11.38 -15.13
C ASN A 189 22.41 -9.90 -15.17
N GLU A 190 23.07 -9.47 -16.23
CA GLU A 190 23.53 -8.11 -16.41
C GLU A 190 22.37 -7.14 -16.68
N SER A 191 21.42 -7.57 -17.51
CA SER A 191 20.18 -6.82 -17.78
C SER A 191 19.37 -6.63 -16.49
N ILE A 192 19.22 -7.70 -15.69
CA ILE A 192 18.52 -7.62 -14.40
C ILE A 192 19.24 -6.67 -13.46
N ALA A 193 20.56 -6.76 -13.33
CA ALA A 193 21.35 -5.88 -12.47
C ALA A 193 21.15 -4.39 -12.84
N ARG A 194 21.12 -4.09 -14.15
CA ARG A 194 20.90 -2.72 -14.66
C ARG A 194 19.44 -2.24 -14.49
N LEU A 195 18.47 -3.11 -14.75
CA LEU A 195 17.05 -2.75 -14.67
C LEU A 195 16.58 -2.57 -13.22
N THR A 196 17.07 -3.43 -12.33
CA THR A 196 16.74 -3.40 -10.90
C THR A 196 17.71 -2.54 -10.10
N ASN A 197 18.11 -1.40 -10.65
CA ASN A 197 18.92 -0.42 -9.95
C ASN A 197 18.03 0.33 -8.94
N ILE A 198 17.48 -0.42 -7.96
CA ILE A 198 16.83 0.17 -6.81
C ILE A 198 17.97 0.81 -6.02
N VAL A 199 17.88 2.11 -5.82
CA VAL A 199 18.74 2.80 -4.86
C VAL A 199 18.58 2.05 -3.54
N GLU A 200 19.65 1.42 -3.09
CA GLU A 200 19.67 0.78 -1.78
C GLU A 200 19.48 1.89 -0.76
N ASN A 201 18.26 2.07 -0.25
CA ASN A 201 18.01 3.01 0.85
C ASN A 201 18.62 2.41 2.12
N PHE A 202 19.88 2.69 2.34
CA PHE A 202 20.57 2.32 3.56
C PHE A 202 20.03 3.14 4.72
N SER A 203 19.72 2.48 5.83
CA SER A 203 19.31 3.19 7.04
C SER A 203 20.50 3.94 7.66
N ILE A 204 20.22 5.05 8.34
CA ILE A 204 21.25 5.75 9.16
C ILE A 204 21.90 4.80 10.15
N SER A 205 21.14 3.87 10.73
CA SER A 205 21.66 2.83 11.63
C SER A 205 22.72 1.96 10.93
N GLU A 206 22.48 1.54 9.67
CA GLU A 206 23.47 0.76 8.92
C GLU A 206 24.74 1.58 8.61
N LEU A 207 24.60 2.86 8.32
CA LEU A 207 25.75 3.76 8.15
C LEU A 207 26.56 3.84 9.43
N ILE A 208 25.91 4.05 10.59
CA ILE A 208 26.57 4.11 11.90
C ILE A 208 27.26 2.80 12.23
N ASP A 209 26.60 1.66 12.04
CA ASP A 209 27.16 0.34 12.30
C ASP A 209 28.43 0.09 11.47
N ASN A 210 28.41 0.46 10.18
CA ASN A 210 29.59 0.33 9.32
C ASN A 210 30.70 1.34 9.66
N CYS A 211 30.36 2.54 10.15
CA CYS A 211 31.34 3.48 10.69
C CYS A 211 32.02 2.91 11.94
N LEU A 212 31.27 2.38 12.87
CA LEU A 212 31.80 1.75 14.10
C LEU A 212 32.66 0.52 13.79
N ALA A 213 32.22 -0.28 12.81
CA ALA A 213 33.00 -1.44 12.31
C ALA A 213 34.22 -1.06 11.48
N LYS A 214 34.49 0.25 11.25
CA LYS A 214 35.57 0.77 10.41
C LYS A 214 35.57 0.23 8.97
N ASN A 215 34.39 -0.12 8.45
CA ASN A 215 34.20 -0.63 7.09
C ASN A 215 34.11 0.54 6.08
N LYS A 216 35.26 1.14 5.77
CA LYS A 216 35.35 2.32 4.88
C LYS A 216 34.69 2.12 3.52
N LYS A 217 34.82 0.93 2.91
CA LYS A 217 34.26 0.66 1.59
C LYS A 217 32.72 0.73 1.62
N ARG A 218 32.12 0.11 2.65
CA ARG A 218 30.65 0.11 2.79
C ARG A 218 30.13 1.49 3.17
N VAL A 219 30.82 2.23 4.03
CA VAL A 219 30.47 3.62 4.40
C VAL A 219 30.45 4.52 3.16
N ILE A 220 31.49 4.49 2.32
CA ILE A 220 31.54 5.29 1.09
C ILE A 220 30.42 4.88 0.13
N HIS A 221 30.15 3.59 0.00
CA HIS A 221 29.05 3.10 -0.84
C HIS A 221 27.69 3.62 -0.35
N ILE A 222 27.40 3.51 0.94
CA ILE A 222 26.17 4.03 1.55
C ILE A 222 26.02 5.53 1.33
N LEU A 223 27.07 6.32 1.53
CA LEU A 223 27.04 7.77 1.34
C LEU A 223 26.81 8.18 -0.12
N ASN A 224 27.33 7.42 -1.08
CA ASN A 224 27.17 7.71 -2.49
C ASN A 224 25.79 7.32 -3.04
N GLU A 225 25.16 6.30 -2.47
CA GLU A 225 23.88 5.78 -2.94
C GLU A 225 22.68 6.47 -2.26
N ASN A 226 22.85 7.02 -1.06
CA ASN A 226 21.79 7.71 -0.34
C ASN A 226 21.87 9.23 -0.49
N ASN A 227 20.75 9.83 -0.85
CA ASN A 227 20.54 11.27 -0.66
C ASN A 227 20.00 11.50 0.76
N PHE A 228 20.88 11.60 1.74
CA PHE A 228 20.47 11.99 3.09
C PHE A 228 19.93 13.41 3.09
N SER A 229 18.73 13.62 3.66
CA SER A 229 18.16 14.94 3.85
C SER A 229 18.83 15.65 5.04
N ASN A 230 18.68 17.00 5.10
CA ASN A 230 19.19 17.76 6.24
C ASN A 230 18.50 17.37 7.58
N GLU A 231 17.37 16.66 7.54
CA GLU A 231 16.67 16.14 8.71
C GLU A 231 17.27 14.82 9.22
N ASP A 232 18.11 14.18 8.42
CA ASP A 232 18.77 12.91 8.74
C ASP A 232 20.15 13.12 9.41
N CYS A 233 20.62 14.36 9.50
CA CYS A 233 21.86 14.78 10.16
C CYS A 233 21.58 15.46 11.49
#